data_c012818bd4f27a1c9d5a795a1f56813a
#
_entry.id   c012818bd4f27a1c9d5a795a1f56813a
#
_cell.length_a   1.000
_cell.length_b   1.000
_cell.length_c   1.000
_cell.angle_alpha   90.00
_cell.angle_beta   90.00
_cell.angle_gamma   90.00
#
_symmetry.space_group_name_H-M   'P 1'
#
loop_
_entity.id
_entity.type
_entity.pdbx_description
1 polymer ?
#
loop_
_entity_poly.entity_id
_entity_poly.type
_entity_poly.pdbx_seq_one_letter_code
_entity_poly.pdbx_strand_id
1 'polypeptide(L)'
;KVKQSSYHLAWLVELFVHSTDINDEVPIHRWKIFVDAHNGDILDKFDQVRTATVSGQVTGSVKDEPYGLAQTRPMPHVKIDVSGVGSTYTDEEGFYSIDIGNQSRNVTVKLEGAYLNTNNANGSDASITRSVDPGTTEDFSFGSLNSTSGERDTYYHANIIHDHAKSIHSGLTGADYVMPARVNIGSEDSYWPCNAYWDYTGINMFSEGGGCAGTDEM
;
A
#
# COMPACT_ATOMS: atom_id res chain seq x y z
N LYS A 1 -34.02 3.54 -42.30
CA LYS A 1 -34.87 2.85 -41.31
C LYS A 1 -34.87 3.70 -40.05
N VAL A 2 -36.05 4.33 -39.77
CA VAL A 2 -36.26 5.05 -38.50
C VAL A 2 -36.35 3.99 -37.40
N LYS A 3 -35.48 4.05 -36.39
CA LYS A 3 -35.62 3.23 -35.19
C LYS A 3 -36.87 3.70 -34.48
N GLN A 4 -37.88 2.84 -34.42
CA GLN A 4 -39.09 3.07 -33.63
C GLN A 4 -38.68 3.00 -32.14
N SER A 5 -38.68 4.15 -31.46
CA SER A 5 -38.46 4.21 -30.02
C SER A 5 -39.72 3.78 -29.31
N SER A 6 -39.67 2.73 -28.52
CA SER A 6 -40.74 2.37 -27.60
C SER A 6 -40.57 3.16 -26.31
N TYR A 7 -41.64 3.77 -25.82
CA TYR A 7 -41.67 4.47 -24.54
C TYR A 7 -42.41 3.59 -23.53
N HIS A 8 -41.86 3.46 -22.34
CA HIS A 8 -42.48 2.76 -21.24
C HIS A 8 -42.83 3.74 -20.13
N LEU A 9 -44.03 3.63 -19.58
CA LEU A 9 -44.35 4.30 -18.33
C LEU A 9 -43.68 3.50 -17.21
N ALA A 10 -42.79 4.15 -16.42
CA ALA A 10 -42.04 3.48 -15.40
C ALA A 10 -42.19 4.18 -14.04
N TRP A 11 -42.23 3.39 -12.99
CA TRP A 11 -42.01 3.87 -11.63
C TRP A 11 -40.51 4.00 -11.35
N LEU A 12 -40.10 5.12 -10.75
CA LEU A 12 -38.76 5.27 -10.21
C LEU A 12 -38.82 4.87 -8.75
N VAL A 13 -38.06 3.84 -8.40
CA VAL A 13 -37.86 3.37 -7.02
C VAL A 13 -36.44 3.70 -6.60
N GLU A 14 -36.27 4.43 -5.51
CA GLU A 14 -34.99 4.63 -4.86
C GLU A 14 -34.90 3.71 -3.64
N LEU A 15 -33.84 2.89 -3.60
CA LEU A 15 -33.62 1.93 -2.54
C LEU A 15 -32.25 2.16 -1.91
N PHE A 16 -32.25 2.40 -0.59
CA PHE A 16 -31.03 2.43 0.22
C PHE A 16 -30.83 1.06 0.84
N VAL A 17 -29.70 0.43 0.51
CA VAL A 17 -29.32 -0.86 1.06
C VAL A 17 -27.99 -0.70 1.78
N HIS A 18 -27.97 -1.14 3.04
CA HIS A 18 -26.75 -1.32 3.80
C HIS A 18 -26.39 -2.80 3.74
N SER A 19 -25.30 -3.13 3.06
CA SER A 19 -24.80 -4.51 3.03
C SER A 19 -24.27 -4.90 4.41
N THR A 20 -24.61 -6.09 4.86
CA THR A 20 -24.03 -6.72 6.05
C THR A 20 -22.99 -7.77 5.66
N ASP A 21 -22.74 -7.96 4.37
CA ASP A 21 -21.69 -8.83 3.87
C ASP A 21 -20.33 -8.15 4.05
N ILE A 22 -19.44 -8.78 4.81
CA ILE A 22 -18.08 -8.27 5.07
C ILE A 22 -17.18 -8.31 3.81
N ASN A 23 -17.61 -9.04 2.77
CA ASN A 23 -16.90 -9.10 1.48
C ASN A 23 -17.47 -8.10 0.46
N ASP A 24 -18.47 -7.33 0.84
CA ASP A 24 -19.03 -6.31 -0.04
C ASP A 24 -18.12 -5.07 -0.01
N GLU A 25 -17.45 -4.81 -1.11
CA GLU A 25 -16.56 -3.65 -1.28
C GLU A 25 -17.30 -2.32 -1.17
N VAL A 26 -18.63 -2.34 -1.36
CA VAL A 26 -19.49 -1.17 -1.26
C VAL A 26 -20.59 -1.43 -0.24
N PRO A 27 -20.36 -1.18 1.06
CA PRO A 27 -21.30 -1.53 2.12
C PRO A 27 -22.61 -0.73 2.10
N ILE A 28 -22.69 0.31 1.28
CA ILE A 28 -23.88 1.15 1.13
C ILE A 28 -24.20 1.28 -0.34
N HIS A 29 -25.39 0.86 -0.74
CA HIS A 29 -25.90 1.01 -2.10
C HIS A 29 -27.07 1.99 -2.13
N ARG A 30 -27.12 2.83 -3.15
CA ARG A 30 -28.24 3.69 -3.46
C ARG A 30 -28.74 3.38 -4.87
N TRP A 31 -29.62 2.40 -4.94
CA TRP A 31 -30.17 1.96 -6.21
C TRP A 31 -31.24 2.92 -6.72
N LYS A 32 -31.15 3.29 -8.01
CA LYS A 32 -32.28 3.75 -8.81
C LYS A 32 -32.73 2.62 -9.70
N ILE A 33 -33.98 2.26 -9.57
CA ILE A 33 -34.59 1.15 -10.29
C ILE A 33 -35.79 1.69 -11.05
N PHE A 34 -35.84 1.51 -12.37
CA PHE A 34 -36.97 1.82 -13.19
C PHE A 34 -37.77 0.56 -13.40
N VAL A 35 -39.04 0.58 -12.95
CA VAL A 35 -39.95 -0.57 -12.98
C VAL A 35 -41.09 -0.25 -13.95
N ASP A 36 -41.36 -1.14 -14.92
CA ASP A 36 -42.49 -0.97 -15.86
C ASP A 36 -43.78 -0.92 -15.06
N ALA A 37 -44.55 0.17 -15.28
CA ALA A 37 -45.79 0.42 -14.56
C ALA A 37 -46.94 -0.51 -14.98
N HIS A 38 -46.79 -1.32 -16.03
CA HIS A 38 -47.83 -2.22 -16.53
C HIS A 38 -47.66 -3.64 -16.03
N ASN A 39 -46.42 -4.13 -15.96
CA ASN A 39 -46.15 -5.53 -15.67
C ASN A 39 -45.22 -5.76 -14.50
N GLY A 40 -44.55 -4.70 -13.96
CA GLY A 40 -43.62 -4.79 -12.82
C GLY A 40 -42.21 -5.24 -13.19
N ASP A 41 -41.87 -5.35 -14.48
CA ASP A 41 -40.53 -5.71 -14.93
C ASP A 41 -39.52 -4.59 -14.62
N ILE A 42 -38.31 -4.97 -14.26
CA ILE A 42 -37.20 -4.03 -14.11
C ILE A 42 -36.70 -3.65 -15.48
N LEU A 43 -36.91 -2.38 -15.88
CA LEU A 43 -36.48 -1.83 -17.15
C LEU A 43 -35.01 -1.42 -17.13
N ASP A 44 -34.56 -0.85 -15.99
CA ASP A 44 -33.19 -0.43 -15.79
C ASP A 44 -32.86 -0.36 -14.28
N LYS A 45 -31.61 -0.53 -13.95
CA LYS A 45 -31.14 -0.51 -12.56
C LYS A 45 -29.69 -0.03 -12.52
N PHE A 46 -29.41 1.00 -11.74
CA PHE A 46 -28.03 1.46 -11.50
C PHE A 46 -27.84 1.95 -10.09
N ASP A 47 -26.62 1.73 -9.57
CA ASP A 47 -26.23 2.24 -8.27
C ASP A 47 -25.77 3.69 -8.40
N GLN A 48 -26.29 4.57 -7.55
CA GLN A 48 -25.89 5.97 -7.47
C GLN A 48 -24.68 6.22 -6.56
N VAL A 49 -24.28 5.22 -5.76
CA VAL A 49 -23.06 5.32 -4.99
C VAL A 49 -21.91 5.24 -5.98
N ARG A 50 -21.23 6.35 -6.17
CA ARG A 50 -20.01 6.40 -6.96
C ARG A 50 -18.88 6.02 -6.02
N THR A 51 -18.27 4.90 -6.28
CA THR A 51 -16.95 4.59 -5.74
C THR A 51 -15.91 5.29 -6.60
N ALA A 52 -14.92 5.85 -5.98
CA ALA A 52 -13.81 6.45 -6.71
C ALA A 52 -12.49 5.93 -6.16
N THR A 53 -11.70 5.42 -7.07
CA THR A 53 -10.40 4.86 -6.79
C THR A 53 -9.35 5.96 -6.64
N VAL A 54 -8.50 5.82 -5.65
CA VAL A 54 -7.21 6.52 -5.60
C VAL A 54 -6.14 5.56 -6.07
N SER A 55 -5.26 6.03 -6.92
CA SER A 55 -4.12 5.27 -7.43
C SER A 55 -2.86 6.13 -7.36
N GLY A 56 -1.70 5.51 -7.47
CA GLY A 56 -0.42 6.22 -7.50
C GLY A 56 0.74 5.26 -7.40
N GLN A 57 1.92 5.81 -7.21
CA GLN A 57 3.15 5.05 -7.04
C GLN A 57 3.83 5.43 -5.72
N VAL A 58 4.40 4.44 -5.04
CA VAL A 58 5.28 4.65 -3.90
C VAL A 58 6.72 4.48 -4.37
N THR A 59 7.55 5.47 -4.11
CA THR A 59 8.97 5.46 -4.44
C THR A 59 9.83 5.76 -3.23
N GLY A 60 11.11 5.42 -3.29
CA GLY A 60 12.10 5.74 -2.28
C GLY A 60 13.45 6.12 -2.88
N SER A 61 14.18 6.96 -2.16
CA SER A 61 15.57 7.27 -2.49
C SER A 61 16.47 6.18 -1.88
N VAL A 62 16.92 5.22 -2.69
CA VAL A 62 17.59 3.98 -2.31
C VAL A 62 18.99 3.91 -2.91
N LYS A 63 19.95 3.40 -2.18
CA LYS A 63 21.29 3.06 -2.67
C LYS A 63 21.29 1.64 -3.23
N ASP A 64 21.81 1.47 -4.44
CA ASP A 64 21.94 0.13 -5.06
C ASP A 64 23.21 -0.59 -4.59
N GLU A 65 24.17 0.13 -4.04
CA GLU A 65 25.44 -0.39 -3.54
C GLU A 65 25.96 0.47 -2.37
N PRO A 66 26.80 -0.10 -1.49
CA PRO A 66 27.45 0.66 -0.42
C PRO A 66 28.23 1.84 -0.99
N TYR A 67 28.11 3.01 -0.35
CA TYR A 67 28.72 4.27 -0.78
C TYR A 67 28.26 4.78 -2.15
N GLY A 68 27.29 4.13 -2.80
CA GLY A 68 26.68 4.58 -4.05
C GLY A 68 25.81 5.82 -3.87
N LEU A 69 25.50 6.46 -5.01
CA LEU A 69 24.50 7.53 -5.02
C LEU A 69 23.11 6.93 -4.96
N ALA A 70 22.28 7.50 -4.08
CA ALA A 70 20.88 7.07 -4.00
C ALA A 70 20.12 7.38 -5.32
N GLN A 71 19.32 6.42 -5.75
CA GLN A 71 18.46 6.48 -6.92
C GLN A 71 17.00 6.40 -6.51
N THR A 72 16.11 7.00 -7.27
CA THR A 72 14.67 6.80 -7.06
C THR A 72 14.30 5.40 -7.53
N ARG A 73 13.80 4.57 -6.60
CA ARG A 73 13.36 3.20 -6.85
C ARG A 73 11.89 3.04 -6.47
N PRO A 74 11.11 2.23 -7.21
CA PRO A 74 9.77 1.83 -6.77
C PRO A 74 9.88 1.04 -5.46
N MET A 75 8.90 1.23 -4.56
CA MET A 75 8.84 0.50 -3.29
C MET A 75 7.80 -0.61 -3.39
N PRO A 76 8.22 -1.87 -3.56
CA PRO A 76 7.30 -3.00 -3.71
C PRO A 76 6.65 -3.39 -2.39
N HIS A 77 5.43 -3.94 -2.47
CA HIS A 77 4.71 -4.55 -1.34
C HIS A 77 4.42 -3.62 -0.16
N VAL A 78 4.52 -2.29 -0.34
CA VAL A 78 4.23 -1.31 0.70
C VAL A 78 2.74 -1.30 0.99
N LYS A 79 2.39 -1.34 2.26
CA LYS A 79 1.02 -1.22 2.73
C LYS A 79 0.53 0.23 2.65
N ILE A 80 -0.60 0.40 2.00
CA ILE A 80 -1.33 1.66 1.88
C ILE A 80 -2.55 1.57 2.79
N ASP A 81 -2.53 2.28 3.91
CA ASP A 81 -3.65 2.31 4.85
C ASP A 81 -4.55 3.51 4.59
N VAL A 82 -5.84 3.24 4.38
CA VAL A 82 -6.86 4.28 4.16
C VAL A 82 -7.84 4.31 5.33
N SER A 83 -7.88 5.44 6.01
CA SER A 83 -8.70 5.61 7.22
C SER A 83 -10.19 5.38 6.94
N GLY A 84 -10.77 4.40 7.65
CA GLY A 84 -12.20 4.06 7.55
C GLY A 84 -12.58 3.27 6.29
N VAL A 85 -11.59 2.76 5.54
CA VAL A 85 -11.80 1.91 4.34
C VAL A 85 -11.09 0.57 4.52
N GLY A 86 -9.78 0.58 4.75
CA GLY A 86 -8.95 -0.62 4.82
C GLY A 86 -7.58 -0.37 4.22
N SER A 87 -6.93 -1.41 3.73
CA SER A 87 -5.59 -1.30 3.15
C SER A 87 -5.44 -2.09 1.87
N THR A 88 -4.48 -1.67 1.05
CA THR A 88 -3.97 -2.41 -0.10
C THR A 88 -2.44 -2.43 -0.04
N TYR A 89 -1.80 -3.11 -0.99
CA TYR A 89 -0.35 -3.16 -1.11
C TYR A 89 0.07 -2.67 -2.49
N THR A 90 1.28 -2.12 -2.59
CA THR A 90 1.87 -1.83 -3.88
C THR A 90 2.29 -3.14 -4.57
N ASP A 91 2.29 -3.11 -5.91
CA ASP A 91 2.89 -4.17 -6.73
C ASP A 91 4.43 -4.08 -6.76
N GLU A 92 5.08 -4.92 -7.60
CA GLU A 92 6.54 -4.95 -7.75
C GLU A 92 7.10 -3.62 -8.30
N GLU A 93 6.32 -2.88 -9.08
CA GLU A 93 6.65 -1.57 -9.63
C GLU A 93 6.24 -0.41 -8.70
N GLY A 94 5.76 -0.71 -7.50
CA GLY A 94 5.37 0.27 -6.51
C GLY A 94 4.02 0.94 -6.75
N PHE A 95 3.22 0.49 -7.73
CA PHE A 95 1.89 1.03 -7.99
C PHE A 95 0.85 0.46 -7.05
N TYR A 96 -0.13 1.28 -6.71
CA TYR A 96 -1.29 0.88 -5.90
C TYR A 96 -2.58 1.45 -6.47
N SER A 97 -3.68 0.80 -6.10
CA SER A 97 -5.02 1.26 -6.38
C SER A 97 -5.96 0.79 -5.27
N ILE A 98 -6.80 1.68 -4.77
CA ILE A 98 -7.77 1.37 -3.72
C ILE A 98 -9.03 2.24 -3.90
N ASP A 99 -10.19 1.62 -3.75
CA ASP A 99 -11.46 2.34 -3.72
C ASP A 99 -11.64 3.02 -2.35
N ILE A 100 -11.83 4.32 -2.34
CA ILE A 100 -12.01 5.11 -1.11
C ILE A 100 -13.43 5.65 -0.94
N GLY A 101 -14.35 5.26 -1.85
CA GLY A 101 -15.70 5.79 -1.89
C GLY A 101 -15.75 7.22 -2.45
N ASN A 102 -16.64 8.03 -1.92
CA ASN A 102 -16.93 9.38 -2.44
C ASN A 102 -16.48 10.54 -1.53
N GLN A 103 -15.63 10.26 -0.55
CA GLN A 103 -15.16 11.25 0.42
C GLN A 103 -13.63 11.23 0.50
N SER A 104 -13.04 12.40 0.74
CA SER A 104 -11.61 12.51 1.02
C SER A 104 -11.25 11.68 2.24
N ARG A 105 -10.12 10.97 2.18
CA ARG A 105 -9.63 10.07 3.22
C ARG A 105 -8.17 10.37 3.54
N ASN A 106 -7.79 10.13 4.79
CA ASN A 106 -6.38 10.11 5.13
C ASN A 106 -5.78 8.78 4.68
N VAL A 107 -4.76 8.89 3.85
CA VAL A 107 -3.94 7.76 3.39
C VAL A 107 -2.61 7.82 4.14
N THR A 108 -2.26 6.73 4.79
CA THR A 108 -0.99 6.58 5.52
C THR A 108 -0.16 5.49 4.87
N VAL A 109 1.09 5.82 4.57
CA VAL A 109 2.08 4.93 3.99
C VAL A 109 3.28 4.85 4.92
N LYS A 110 3.73 3.64 5.23
CA LYS A 110 4.91 3.37 6.06
C LYS A 110 5.83 2.41 5.31
N LEU A 111 7.10 2.33 5.72
CA LEU A 111 7.99 1.26 5.27
C LEU A 111 7.67 -0.05 6.02
N GLU A 112 6.40 -0.43 5.88
CA GLU A 112 5.77 -1.64 6.37
C GLU A 112 4.97 -2.25 5.19
N GLY A 113 5.03 -3.55 5.02
CA GLY A 113 4.41 -4.19 3.87
C GLY A 113 4.04 -5.65 4.08
N ALA A 114 3.88 -6.36 2.97
CA ALA A 114 3.46 -7.76 2.99
C ALA A 114 4.53 -8.69 3.60
N TYR A 115 5.82 -8.32 3.46
CA TYR A 115 6.94 -9.22 3.82
C TYR A 115 7.95 -8.59 4.77
N LEU A 116 7.90 -7.29 5.00
CA LEU A 116 8.84 -6.61 5.86
C LEU A 116 8.15 -5.48 6.65
N ASN A 117 8.61 -5.25 7.88
CA ASN A 117 8.29 -4.08 8.68
C ASN A 117 9.59 -3.48 9.21
N THR A 118 9.97 -2.28 8.74
CA THR A 118 11.17 -1.59 9.23
C THR A 118 10.85 -0.78 10.49
N ASN A 119 11.70 -0.96 11.51
CA ASN A 119 11.59 -0.25 12.78
C ASN A 119 12.89 0.51 13.04
N ASN A 120 12.81 1.82 13.17
CA ASN A 120 13.95 2.68 13.39
C ASN A 120 14.37 2.67 14.86
N ALA A 121 15.51 2.06 15.17
CA ALA A 121 16.03 1.99 16.52
C ALA A 121 16.45 3.35 17.11
N ASN A 122 16.72 4.33 16.24
CA ASN A 122 17.23 5.64 16.63
C ASN A 122 16.28 6.79 16.23
N GLY A 123 14.98 6.57 16.31
CA GLY A 123 14.00 7.61 15.98
C GLY A 123 12.60 7.06 15.76
N SER A 124 11.77 7.87 15.13
CA SER A 124 10.43 7.44 14.70
C SER A 124 10.52 6.70 13.38
N ASP A 125 9.66 5.70 13.20
CA ASP A 125 9.55 4.97 11.94
C ASP A 125 9.08 5.87 10.80
N ALA A 126 9.55 5.58 9.60
CA ALA A 126 9.17 6.28 8.38
C ALA A 126 7.66 6.23 8.15
N SER A 127 7.04 7.40 8.00
CA SER A 127 5.59 7.51 7.79
C SER A 127 5.23 8.76 7.00
N ILE A 128 4.32 8.61 6.05
CA ILE A 128 3.73 9.71 5.28
C ILE A 128 2.21 9.60 5.40
N THR A 129 1.55 10.67 5.82
CA THR A 129 0.08 10.74 5.85
C THR A 129 -0.38 11.96 5.07
N ARG A 130 -1.34 11.75 4.15
CA ARG A 130 -1.97 12.81 3.36
C ARG A 130 -3.48 12.60 3.28
N SER A 131 -4.22 13.71 3.18
CA SER A 131 -5.63 13.68 2.80
C SER A 131 -5.72 13.61 1.28
N VAL A 132 -6.43 12.63 0.77
CA VAL A 132 -6.54 12.34 -0.66
C VAL A 132 -7.99 12.35 -1.08
N ASP A 133 -8.27 12.98 -2.23
CA ASP A 133 -9.61 13.10 -2.78
C ASP A 133 -9.97 11.91 -3.69
N PRO A 134 -11.24 11.52 -3.74
CA PRO A 134 -11.71 10.46 -4.61
C PRO A 134 -11.40 10.72 -6.10
N GLY A 135 -10.91 9.69 -6.79
CA GLY A 135 -10.64 9.76 -8.23
C GLY A 135 -9.35 10.49 -8.60
N THR A 136 -8.46 10.74 -7.63
CA THR A 136 -7.16 11.38 -7.88
C THR A 136 -6.03 10.36 -8.00
N THR A 137 -4.91 10.80 -8.55
CA THR A 137 -3.63 10.10 -8.46
C THR A 137 -2.79 10.77 -7.38
N GLU A 138 -2.27 9.98 -6.44
CA GLU A 138 -1.42 10.46 -5.35
C GLU A 138 -0.17 9.61 -5.23
N ASP A 139 0.99 10.20 -5.51
CA ASP A 139 2.28 9.53 -5.38
C ASP A 139 2.91 9.83 -4.02
N PHE A 140 3.51 8.80 -3.41
CA PHE A 140 4.25 8.92 -2.16
C PHE A 140 5.75 8.68 -2.41
N SER A 141 6.58 9.49 -1.79
CA SER A 141 8.04 9.36 -1.94
C SER A 141 8.75 9.43 -0.59
N PHE A 142 9.49 8.38 -0.27
CA PHE A 142 10.36 8.32 0.89
C PHE A 142 11.72 8.91 0.56
N GLY A 143 12.09 9.94 1.32
CA GLY A 143 13.36 10.66 1.20
C GLY A 143 13.88 11.11 2.56
N SER A 144 14.93 11.91 2.58
CA SER A 144 15.59 12.36 3.82
C SER A 144 14.72 13.19 4.77
N LEU A 145 13.56 13.70 4.31
CA LEU A 145 12.64 14.48 5.12
C LEU A 145 11.68 13.62 5.96
N ASN A 146 11.48 12.35 5.60
CA ASN A 146 10.45 11.50 6.20
C ASN A 146 10.89 10.06 6.47
N SER A 147 12.16 9.75 6.20
CA SER A 147 12.76 8.43 6.42
C SER A 147 14.29 8.53 6.45
N THR A 148 14.95 7.57 7.08
CA THR A 148 16.40 7.40 7.00
C THR A 148 16.79 6.58 5.76
N SER A 149 18.07 6.63 5.36
CA SER A 149 18.59 5.73 4.32
C SER A 149 18.46 4.28 4.75
N GLY A 150 18.85 3.96 5.99
CA GLY A 150 18.74 2.60 6.51
C GLY A 150 17.34 2.00 6.44
N GLU A 151 16.29 2.77 6.73
CA GLU A 151 14.92 2.31 6.57
C GLU A 151 14.58 2.00 5.11
N ARG A 152 14.92 2.90 4.18
CA ARG A 152 14.61 2.75 2.75
C ARG A 152 15.38 1.61 2.11
N ASP A 153 16.68 1.58 2.34
CA ASP A 153 17.58 0.60 1.72
C ASP A 153 17.25 -0.81 2.24
N THR A 154 17.10 -0.98 3.56
CA THR A 154 16.69 -2.27 4.13
C THR A 154 15.32 -2.72 3.61
N TYR A 155 14.33 -1.80 3.57
CA TYR A 155 12.99 -2.15 3.07
C TYR A 155 13.04 -2.62 1.61
N TYR A 156 13.70 -1.85 0.75
CA TYR A 156 13.78 -2.14 -0.67
C TYR A 156 14.52 -3.47 -0.94
N HIS A 157 15.74 -3.59 -0.45
CA HIS A 157 16.58 -4.76 -0.76
C HIS A 157 16.03 -6.07 -0.18
N ALA A 158 15.44 -6.05 1.01
CA ALA A 158 14.82 -7.24 1.58
C ALA A 158 13.62 -7.72 0.75
N ASN A 159 12.78 -6.81 0.23
CA ASN A 159 11.70 -7.18 -0.67
C ASN A 159 12.21 -7.69 -2.02
N ILE A 160 13.25 -7.08 -2.59
CA ILE A 160 13.89 -7.59 -3.83
C ILE A 160 14.46 -8.99 -3.63
N ILE A 161 15.09 -9.26 -2.48
CA ILE A 161 15.62 -10.60 -2.15
C ILE A 161 14.47 -11.61 -2.02
N HIS A 162 13.36 -11.23 -1.35
CA HIS A 162 12.16 -12.06 -1.26
C HIS A 162 11.64 -12.43 -2.65
N ASP A 163 11.40 -11.44 -3.50
CA ASP A 163 10.86 -11.65 -4.84
C ASP A 163 11.81 -12.47 -5.73
N HIS A 164 13.11 -12.23 -5.60
CA HIS A 164 14.11 -13.06 -6.29
C HIS A 164 14.06 -14.52 -5.83
N ALA A 165 13.97 -14.77 -4.53
CA ALA A 165 13.83 -16.13 -4.01
C ALA A 165 12.54 -16.81 -4.51
N LYS A 166 11.42 -16.07 -4.55
CA LYS A 166 10.15 -16.56 -5.10
C LYS A 166 10.22 -16.83 -6.61
N SER A 167 10.99 -16.04 -7.36
CA SER A 167 11.19 -16.26 -8.79
C SER A 167 11.95 -17.57 -9.09
N ILE A 168 12.88 -17.95 -8.21
CA ILE A 168 13.63 -19.22 -8.32
C ILE A 168 12.76 -20.40 -7.85
N HIS A 169 12.03 -20.22 -6.76
CA HIS A 169 11.22 -21.26 -6.15
C HIS A 169 9.88 -20.71 -5.63
N SER A 170 8.87 -20.70 -6.50
CA SER A 170 7.53 -20.15 -6.20
C SER A 170 6.83 -20.82 -4.99
N GLY A 171 7.19 -22.07 -4.69
CA GLY A 171 6.69 -22.82 -3.52
C GLY A 171 7.38 -22.46 -2.19
N LEU A 172 8.33 -21.53 -2.16
CA LEU A 172 9.00 -21.08 -0.94
C LEU A 172 8.02 -20.20 -0.12
N THR A 173 7.33 -20.82 0.84
CA THR A 173 6.37 -20.12 1.72
C THR A 173 6.96 -19.71 3.06
N GLY A 174 8.16 -20.19 3.39
CA GLY A 174 8.83 -19.88 4.66
C GLY A 174 9.24 -18.40 4.82
N ALA A 175 9.23 -17.62 3.73
CA ALA A 175 9.50 -16.18 3.72
C ALA A 175 8.22 -15.34 3.57
N ASP A 176 7.03 -15.95 3.39
CA ASP A 176 5.77 -15.26 3.16
C ASP A 176 5.14 -14.81 4.51
N TYR A 177 5.86 -14.01 5.26
CA TYR A 177 5.39 -13.37 6.50
C TYR A 177 6.03 -12.00 6.68
N VAL A 178 5.42 -11.14 7.48
CA VAL A 178 5.96 -9.82 7.79
C VAL A 178 7.13 -9.95 8.75
N MET A 179 8.35 -9.91 8.20
CA MET A 179 9.58 -10.01 8.98
C MET A 179 9.93 -8.66 9.61
N PRO A 180 10.15 -8.56 10.94
CA PRO A 180 10.67 -7.35 11.54
C PRO A 180 12.10 -7.07 11.09
N ALA A 181 12.39 -5.80 10.75
CA ALA A 181 13.73 -5.31 10.47
C ALA A 181 14.03 -4.13 11.37
N ARG A 182 14.90 -4.30 12.34
CA ARG A 182 15.37 -3.21 13.20
C ARG A 182 16.58 -2.57 12.56
N VAL A 183 16.50 -1.28 12.24
CA VAL A 183 17.53 -0.52 11.51
C VAL A 183 18.04 0.66 12.33
N ASN A 184 19.12 1.29 11.89
CA ASN A 184 19.79 2.40 12.56
C ASN A 184 20.23 2.06 14.00
N ILE A 185 20.61 0.83 14.26
CA ILE A 185 21.12 0.40 15.55
C ILE A 185 22.50 1.03 15.73
N GLY A 186 22.72 1.74 16.83
CA GLY A 186 23.96 2.44 17.13
C GLY A 186 24.74 1.81 18.30
N SER A 187 25.56 2.63 18.94
CA SER A 187 26.48 2.22 20.04
C SER A 187 25.76 1.78 21.32
N GLU A 188 24.44 1.88 21.38
CA GLU A 188 23.63 1.34 22.48
C GLU A 188 23.57 -0.19 22.45
N ASP A 189 23.85 -0.81 21.31
CA ASP A 189 23.93 -2.27 21.17
C ASP A 189 25.37 -2.75 21.28
N SER A 190 25.61 -3.78 22.08
CA SER A 190 26.94 -4.34 22.33
C SER A 190 27.60 -4.99 21.11
N TYR A 191 26.83 -5.29 20.09
CA TYR A 191 27.30 -5.84 18.80
C TYR A 191 27.66 -4.77 17.76
N TRP A 192 27.41 -3.48 18.05
CA TRP A 192 27.87 -2.36 17.23
C TRP A 192 29.40 -2.16 17.38
N PRO A 193 30.15 -1.74 16.36
CA PRO A 193 29.77 -1.46 14.98
C PRO A 193 30.06 -2.65 14.05
N CYS A 194 29.83 -2.43 12.74
CA CYS A 194 30.24 -3.35 11.66
C CYS A 194 29.54 -4.72 11.70
N ASN A 195 28.31 -4.76 12.09
CA ASN A 195 27.56 -6.00 12.26
C ASN A 195 26.16 -5.94 11.64
N ALA A 196 25.61 -7.11 11.36
CA ALA A 196 24.20 -7.39 11.13
C ALA A 196 23.93 -8.81 11.62
N TYR A 197 22.76 -9.06 12.19
CA TYR A 197 22.47 -10.39 12.70
C TYR A 197 20.98 -10.70 12.64
N TRP A 198 20.68 -12.01 12.61
CA TRP A 198 19.37 -12.59 12.78
C TRP A 198 19.19 -13.06 14.22
N ASP A 199 18.10 -12.63 14.88
CA ASP A 199 17.83 -12.96 16.29
C ASP A 199 16.73 -14.02 16.47
N TYR A 200 16.43 -14.80 15.41
CA TYR A 200 15.34 -15.77 15.31
C TYR A 200 13.93 -15.16 15.19
N THR A 201 13.80 -13.85 15.23
CA THR A 201 12.52 -13.12 15.03
C THR A 201 12.59 -12.14 13.88
N GLY A 202 13.73 -11.48 13.68
CA GLY A 202 13.91 -10.46 12.64
C GLY A 202 15.38 -10.18 12.36
N ILE A 203 15.63 -9.32 11.41
CA ILE A 203 16.96 -8.82 11.06
C ILE A 203 17.30 -7.57 11.84
N ASN A 204 18.54 -7.48 12.27
CA ASN A 204 19.08 -6.35 13.02
C ASN A 204 20.25 -5.75 12.24
N MET A 205 20.11 -4.50 11.82
CA MET A 205 21.02 -3.76 10.94
C MET A 205 21.57 -2.54 11.66
N PHE A 206 22.86 -2.31 11.50
CA PHE A 206 23.61 -1.31 12.25
C PHE A 206 23.92 -0.08 11.40
N SER A 207 23.78 1.08 12.03
CA SER A 207 24.18 2.36 11.43
C SER A 207 25.68 2.45 11.21
N GLU A 208 26.09 3.38 10.34
CA GLU A 208 27.51 3.73 10.12
C GLU A 208 28.23 4.03 11.44
N GLY A 209 29.47 3.54 11.55
CA GLY A 209 30.32 3.84 12.69
C GLY A 209 31.53 2.92 12.82
N GLY A 210 32.48 3.27 13.71
CA GLY A 210 33.68 2.49 13.96
C GLY A 210 34.55 2.22 12.73
N GLY A 211 34.40 3.00 11.67
CA GLY A 211 35.12 2.82 10.39
C GLY A 211 34.40 1.90 9.38
N CYS A 212 33.18 1.47 9.68
CA CYS A 212 32.32 0.71 8.75
C CYS A 212 31.18 1.55 8.18
N ALA A 213 30.78 1.24 6.95
CA ALA A 213 29.49 1.66 6.45
C ALA A 213 28.36 1.06 7.29
N GLY A 214 27.19 1.70 7.29
CA GLY A 214 25.98 1.10 7.87
C GLY A 214 25.63 -0.19 7.14
N THR A 215 25.27 -1.24 7.86
CA THR A 215 24.79 -2.48 7.26
C THR A 215 23.32 -2.37 6.80
N ASP A 216 22.65 -1.30 7.24
CA ASP A 216 21.33 -0.90 6.82
C ASP A 216 21.32 0.01 5.57
N GLU A 217 22.51 0.39 5.05
CA GLU A 217 22.72 1.26 3.90
C GLU A 217 23.42 0.52 2.74
N MET A 218 22.98 -0.67 2.44
CA MET A 218 23.55 -1.46 1.34
C MET A 218 22.94 -1.16 0.00
#